data_dc24a352b5657639392ba34e285967a1
#
_entry.id   dc24a352b5657639392ba34e285967a1
#
_cell.length_a   1.000
_cell.length_b   1.000
_cell.length_c   1.000
_cell.angle_alpha   90.00
_cell.angle_beta   90.00
_cell.angle_gamma   90.00
#
_symmetry.space_group_name_H-M   'P 1'
#
loop_
_entity.id
_entity.type
_entity.pdbx_description
1 polymer ?
#
loop_
_entity_poly.entity_id
_entity_poly.type
_entity_poly.pdbx_seq_one_letter_code
_entity_poly.pdbx_strand_id
1 'polypeptide(L)'
;MDKNQKTAQESPILGKQSVSLKKPVYIIESASVVGKKEGEGPLGELFDLVGEDDMFGGQTWEDAESTLQKEALGTALGKAGWKAEEVRYLFAGDLLGQEIATSFGLVSFEIPLFGLYGACSTCGLSLTLASLVISGGFAEKAACVTSSHFASAEKEFRFPLGYGNQLSLIHI
;
A
#
# COMPACT_ATOMS: atom_id res chain seq x y z
N MET A 1 -7.35 -42.46 31.76
CA MET A 1 -6.37 -41.55 31.19
C MET A 1 -7.10 -40.73 30.14
N ASP A 2 -7.47 -39.55 30.51
CA ASP A 2 -8.33 -38.65 29.73
C ASP A 2 -7.46 -37.90 28.71
N LYS A 3 -7.62 -38.21 27.40
CA LYS A 3 -6.86 -37.64 26.29
C LYS A 3 -7.62 -36.47 25.62
N ASN A 4 -8.39 -35.72 26.36
CA ASN A 4 -9.17 -34.57 25.84
C ASN A 4 -8.85 -33.23 26.52
N GLN A 5 -7.56 -32.92 26.67
CA GLN A 5 -7.21 -31.50 26.80
C GLN A 5 -7.11 -30.93 25.39
N LYS A 6 -8.29 -30.60 24.80
CA LYS A 6 -8.37 -29.56 23.78
C LYS A 6 -7.91 -28.27 24.46
N THR A 7 -6.68 -27.83 24.16
CA THR A 7 -6.23 -26.48 24.49
C THR A 7 -7.29 -25.52 23.98
N ALA A 8 -7.96 -24.83 24.89
CA ALA A 8 -8.90 -23.79 24.54
C ALA A 8 -8.15 -22.75 23.68
N GLN A 9 -8.45 -22.73 22.42
CA GLN A 9 -7.80 -21.84 21.48
C GLN A 9 -8.35 -20.44 21.80
N GLU A 10 -7.52 -19.59 22.40
CA GLU A 10 -7.90 -18.22 22.72
C GLU A 10 -8.47 -17.52 21.48
N SER A 11 -9.58 -16.83 21.69
CA SER A 11 -10.22 -16.08 20.62
C SER A 11 -9.26 -15.01 20.08
N PRO A 12 -9.13 -14.85 18.76
CA PRO A 12 -8.34 -13.75 18.19
C PRO A 12 -9.03 -12.39 18.37
N ILE A 13 -10.27 -12.35 18.83
CA ILE A 13 -11.04 -11.12 18.99
C ILE A 13 -10.74 -10.51 20.35
N LEU A 14 -10.31 -9.26 20.35
CA LEU A 14 -10.07 -8.45 21.54
C LEU A 14 -11.08 -7.29 21.58
N GLY A 15 -11.95 -7.29 22.60
CA GLY A 15 -13.00 -6.28 22.74
C GLY A 15 -13.97 -6.28 21.55
N LYS A 16 -14.30 -5.09 21.01
CA LYS A 16 -15.28 -4.95 19.93
C LYS A 16 -14.67 -4.87 18.53
N GLN A 17 -13.44 -4.34 18.40
CA GLN A 17 -12.88 -3.92 17.11
C GLN A 17 -11.43 -4.33 16.88
N SER A 18 -10.81 -4.98 17.86
CA SER A 18 -9.41 -5.38 17.76
C SER A 18 -9.26 -6.88 17.56
N VAL A 19 -8.19 -7.28 16.89
CA VAL A 19 -7.81 -8.68 16.75
C VAL A 19 -6.37 -8.87 17.20
N SER A 20 -6.11 -10.01 17.81
CA SER A 20 -4.76 -10.49 18.09
C SER A 20 -4.36 -11.50 17.04
N LEU A 21 -3.24 -11.27 16.40
CA LEU A 21 -2.73 -12.21 15.41
C LEU A 21 -2.18 -13.46 16.11
N LYS A 22 -2.59 -14.64 15.66
CA LYS A 22 -2.12 -15.92 16.23
C LYS A 22 -0.64 -16.16 15.99
N LYS A 23 -0.13 -15.66 14.88
CA LYS A 23 1.27 -15.67 14.51
C LYS A 23 1.73 -14.24 14.27
N PRO A 24 2.91 -13.86 14.75
CA PRO A 24 3.44 -12.53 14.47
C PRO A 24 3.67 -12.37 12.95
N VAL A 25 3.36 -11.20 12.46
CA VAL A 25 3.60 -10.79 11.07
C VAL A 25 4.57 -9.62 11.10
N TYR A 26 5.55 -9.65 10.23
CA TYR A 26 6.62 -8.67 10.20
C TYR A 26 6.63 -7.94 8.87
N ILE A 27 6.88 -6.64 8.92
CA ILE A 27 7.26 -5.86 7.74
C ILE A 27 8.75 -6.14 7.52
N ILE A 28 9.08 -6.75 6.40
CA ILE A 28 10.44 -7.13 6.07
C ILE A 28 11.18 -5.94 5.45
N GLU A 29 10.54 -5.27 4.50
CA GLU A 29 11.05 -4.08 3.85
C GLU A 29 9.92 -3.12 3.48
N SER A 30 10.29 -1.88 3.21
CA SER A 30 9.42 -0.84 2.70
C SER A 30 10.14 0.00 1.66
N ALA A 31 9.38 0.62 0.77
CA ALA A 31 9.90 1.57 -0.19
C ALA A 31 8.97 2.77 -0.33
N SER A 32 9.57 3.91 -0.58
CA SER A 32 8.88 5.19 -0.78
C SER A 32 9.36 5.84 -2.06
N VAL A 33 8.41 6.18 -2.92
CA VAL A 33 8.65 6.86 -4.20
C VAL A 33 7.82 8.13 -4.22
N VAL A 34 8.46 9.26 -4.48
CA VAL A 34 7.82 10.57 -4.39
C VAL A 34 8.16 11.46 -5.58
N GLY A 35 7.34 12.45 -5.83
CA GLY A 35 7.60 13.47 -6.84
C GLY A 35 8.66 14.47 -6.40
N LYS A 36 9.11 15.29 -7.36
CA LYS A 36 10.17 16.28 -7.18
C LYS A 36 9.96 17.22 -5.99
N LYS A 37 8.74 17.76 -5.84
CA LYS A 37 8.44 18.71 -4.76
C LYS A 37 8.57 18.10 -3.37
N GLU A 38 8.21 16.84 -3.21
CA GLU A 38 8.36 16.12 -1.95
C GLU A 38 9.84 15.85 -1.67
N GLY A 39 10.62 15.56 -2.72
CA GLY A 39 12.07 15.44 -2.63
C GLY A 39 12.81 16.73 -2.25
N GLU A 40 12.24 17.90 -2.58
CA GLU A 40 12.75 19.21 -2.15
C GLU A 40 12.36 19.55 -0.69
N GLY A 41 11.50 18.76 -0.08
CA GLY A 41 11.02 18.94 1.28
C GLY A 41 12.01 18.46 2.34
N PRO A 42 11.69 18.68 3.64
CA PRO A 42 12.58 18.35 4.74
C PRO A 42 12.89 16.86 4.91
N LEU A 43 12.11 15.99 4.28
CA LEU A 43 12.28 14.54 4.31
C LEU A 43 12.84 13.98 2.99
N GLY A 44 13.25 14.85 2.06
CA GLY A 44 13.65 14.47 0.71
C GLY A 44 14.73 13.39 0.64
N GLU A 45 15.73 13.48 1.52
CA GLU A 45 16.82 12.51 1.59
C GLU A 45 16.44 11.14 2.17
N LEU A 46 15.23 11.01 2.74
CA LEU A 46 14.75 9.76 3.34
C LEU A 46 13.96 8.89 2.38
N PHE A 47 13.57 9.42 1.23
CA PHE A 47 12.83 8.66 0.23
C PHE A 47 13.75 7.77 -0.61
N ASP A 48 13.29 6.58 -0.96
CA ASP A 48 14.07 5.62 -1.74
C ASP A 48 14.25 6.08 -3.20
N LEU A 49 13.24 6.76 -3.75
CA LEU A 49 13.29 7.31 -5.09
C LEU A 49 12.53 8.64 -5.15
N VAL A 50 13.18 9.64 -5.73
CA VAL A 50 12.57 10.95 -6.03
C VAL A 50 12.51 11.11 -7.54
N GLY A 51 11.32 11.34 -8.08
CA GLY A 51 11.12 11.59 -9.51
C GLY A 51 11.77 12.91 -9.96
N GLU A 52 12.30 12.91 -11.18
CA GLU A 52 12.85 14.13 -11.79
C GLU A 52 11.77 15.17 -12.10
N ASP A 53 10.58 14.69 -12.39
CA ASP A 53 9.37 15.48 -12.65
C ASP A 53 8.14 14.81 -12.02
N ASP A 54 6.97 15.39 -12.23
CA ASP A 54 5.69 14.90 -11.71
C ASP A 54 4.96 13.96 -12.68
N MET A 55 5.51 13.72 -13.88
CA MET A 55 4.97 12.80 -14.87
C MET A 55 5.59 11.41 -14.84
N PHE A 56 6.74 11.25 -14.20
CA PHE A 56 7.45 9.97 -14.11
C PHE A 56 7.64 9.27 -15.48
N GLY A 57 7.84 10.07 -16.53
CA GLY A 57 7.95 9.59 -17.89
C GLY A 57 6.63 9.13 -18.54
N GLY A 58 5.51 9.28 -17.84
CA GLY A 58 4.18 9.00 -18.35
C GLY A 58 3.66 10.08 -19.29
N GLN A 59 2.56 9.77 -20.00
CA GLN A 59 1.88 10.73 -20.87
C GLN A 59 0.64 11.35 -20.20
N THR A 60 0.12 10.70 -19.17
CA THR A 60 -1.02 11.15 -18.39
C THR A 60 -0.67 11.10 -16.89
N TRP A 61 -1.50 11.75 -16.06
CA TRP A 61 -1.34 11.69 -14.61
C TRP A 61 -1.60 10.29 -14.05
N GLU A 62 -2.47 9.53 -14.68
CA GLU A 62 -2.75 8.14 -14.36
C GLU A 62 -1.54 7.23 -14.66
N ASP A 63 -0.85 7.47 -15.78
CA ASP A 63 0.40 6.78 -16.11
C ASP A 63 1.50 7.11 -15.08
N ALA A 64 1.58 8.38 -14.68
CA ALA A 64 2.52 8.82 -13.65
C ALA A 64 2.28 8.08 -12.33
N GLU A 65 1.03 7.99 -11.88
CA GLU A 65 0.68 7.28 -10.65
C GLU A 65 0.89 5.77 -10.76
N SER A 66 0.62 5.19 -11.94
CA SER A 66 0.95 3.78 -12.23
C SER A 66 2.44 3.50 -12.10
N THR A 67 3.26 4.42 -12.60
CA THR A 67 4.73 4.32 -12.51
C THR A 67 5.19 4.43 -11.06
N LEU A 68 4.64 5.35 -10.26
CA LEU A 68 4.93 5.45 -8.83
C LEU A 68 4.72 4.12 -8.11
N GLN A 69 3.58 3.46 -8.33
CA GLN A 69 3.29 2.16 -7.71
C GLN A 69 4.26 1.08 -8.18
N LYS A 70 4.54 1.03 -9.49
CA LYS A 70 5.46 0.06 -10.07
C LYS A 70 6.87 0.19 -9.48
N GLU A 71 7.39 1.41 -9.41
CA GLU A 71 8.71 1.68 -8.83
C GLU A 71 8.74 1.37 -7.33
N ALA A 72 7.68 1.70 -6.59
CA ALA A 72 7.60 1.39 -5.16
C ALA A 72 7.62 -0.12 -4.90
N LEU A 73 6.81 -0.90 -5.63
CA LEU A 73 6.81 -2.35 -5.48
C LEU A 73 8.14 -2.97 -5.90
N GLY A 74 8.69 -2.55 -7.06
CA GLY A 74 9.97 -3.05 -7.55
C GLY A 74 11.11 -2.78 -6.56
N THR A 75 11.16 -1.56 -6.00
CA THR A 75 12.16 -1.17 -5.00
C THR A 75 12.01 -1.98 -3.72
N ALA A 76 10.79 -2.14 -3.21
CA ALA A 76 10.53 -2.93 -2.00
C ALA A 76 10.94 -4.41 -2.18
N LEU A 77 10.57 -5.02 -3.31
CA LEU A 77 10.97 -6.39 -3.63
C LEU A 77 12.49 -6.52 -3.76
N GLY A 78 13.14 -5.56 -4.43
CA GLY A 78 14.60 -5.53 -4.57
C GLY A 78 15.31 -5.43 -3.22
N LYS A 79 14.85 -4.56 -2.32
CA LYS A 79 15.38 -4.43 -0.94
C LYS A 79 15.17 -5.71 -0.14
N ALA A 80 14.03 -6.36 -0.28
CA ALA A 80 13.73 -7.62 0.39
C ALA A 80 14.51 -8.83 -0.20
N GLY A 81 15.10 -8.68 -1.37
CA GLY A 81 15.71 -9.78 -2.11
C GLY A 81 14.69 -10.81 -2.59
N TRP A 82 13.43 -10.39 -2.81
CA TRP A 82 12.34 -11.27 -3.22
C TRP A 82 12.06 -11.12 -4.71
N LYS A 83 11.70 -12.23 -5.33
CA LYS A 83 11.13 -12.24 -6.68
C LYS A 83 9.62 -12.11 -6.60
N ALA A 84 8.99 -11.58 -7.64
CA ALA A 84 7.54 -11.44 -7.71
C ALA A 84 6.80 -12.77 -7.52
N GLU A 85 7.34 -13.86 -8.08
CA GLU A 85 6.75 -15.21 -8.01
C GLU A 85 6.72 -15.77 -6.58
N GLU A 86 7.51 -15.21 -5.66
CA GLU A 86 7.52 -15.61 -4.25
C GLU A 86 6.42 -14.94 -3.43
N VAL A 87 5.82 -13.86 -3.96
CA VAL A 87 4.75 -13.10 -3.32
C VAL A 87 3.40 -13.72 -3.67
N ARG A 88 2.68 -14.22 -2.67
CA ARG A 88 1.42 -14.91 -2.89
C ARG A 88 0.29 -14.00 -3.28
N TYR A 89 0.19 -12.83 -2.66
CA TYR A 89 -0.86 -11.85 -2.86
C TYR A 89 -0.32 -10.43 -2.78
N LEU A 90 -0.92 -9.57 -3.58
CA LEU A 90 -0.69 -8.14 -3.60
C LEU A 90 -1.98 -7.43 -3.17
N PHE A 91 -1.89 -6.59 -2.15
CA PHE A 91 -2.97 -5.75 -1.65
C PHE A 91 -2.64 -4.31 -2.02
N ALA A 92 -3.37 -3.74 -2.97
CA ALA A 92 -2.99 -2.42 -3.48
C ALA A 92 -4.21 -1.56 -3.84
N GLY A 93 -4.00 -0.25 -3.87
CA GLY A 93 -5.04 0.68 -4.27
C GLY A 93 -4.53 2.11 -4.43
N ASP A 94 -5.32 2.90 -5.12
CA ASP A 94 -5.13 4.32 -5.38
C ASP A 94 -6.42 5.11 -5.13
N LEU A 95 -6.44 6.39 -5.48
CA LEU A 95 -7.61 7.24 -5.34
C LEU A 95 -8.45 7.37 -6.62
N LEU A 96 -7.99 6.78 -7.72
CA LEU A 96 -8.67 6.87 -8.99
C LEU A 96 -9.89 5.95 -9.07
N GLY A 97 -10.85 6.31 -9.89
CA GLY A 97 -11.99 5.45 -10.19
C GLY A 97 -11.52 4.12 -10.78
N GLN A 98 -12.08 3.01 -10.28
CA GLN A 98 -11.78 1.65 -10.72
C GLN A 98 -10.31 1.22 -10.52
N GLU A 99 -9.57 1.94 -9.68
CA GLU A 99 -8.15 1.62 -9.39
C GLU A 99 -7.30 1.51 -10.66
N ILE A 100 -7.43 2.49 -11.56
CA ILE A 100 -6.76 2.47 -12.87
C ILE A 100 -5.25 2.46 -12.70
N ALA A 101 -4.70 3.32 -11.84
CA ALA A 101 -3.26 3.37 -11.63
C ALA A 101 -2.72 2.05 -11.08
N THR A 102 -3.41 1.47 -10.11
CA THR A 102 -3.06 0.18 -9.50
C THR A 102 -3.10 -0.95 -10.52
N SER A 103 -4.19 -1.04 -11.28
CA SER A 103 -4.39 -2.13 -12.24
C SER A 103 -3.32 -2.13 -13.33
N PHE A 104 -3.03 -0.97 -13.91
CA PHE A 104 -2.03 -0.87 -14.98
C PHE A 104 -0.59 -0.88 -14.46
N GLY A 105 -0.32 -0.24 -13.35
CA GLY A 105 1.02 -0.15 -12.78
C GLY A 105 1.57 -1.50 -12.31
N LEU A 106 0.70 -2.36 -11.80
CA LEU A 106 1.12 -3.59 -11.12
C LEU A 106 0.93 -4.87 -11.94
N VAL A 107 0.25 -4.80 -13.09
CA VAL A 107 -0.04 -5.98 -13.92
C VAL A 107 1.21 -6.76 -14.33
N SER A 108 2.32 -6.08 -14.57
CA SER A 108 3.57 -6.70 -15.02
C SER A 108 4.26 -7.59 -13.98
N PHE A 109 3.85 -7.51 -12.71
CA PHE A 109 4.40 -8.38 -11.66
C PHE A 109 3.72 -9.75 -11.63
N GLU A 110 2.57 -9.92 -12.28
CA GLU A 110 1.81 -11.18 -12.35
C GLU A 110 1.46 -11.77 -10.98
N ILE A 111 1.37 -10.93 -9.95
CA ILE A 111 0.97 -11.31 -8.59
C ILE A 111 -0.56 -11.18 -8.47
N PRO A 112 -1.27 -12.18 -7.92
CA PRO A 112 -2.71 -12.07 -7.67
C PRO A 112 -3.04 -10.83 -6.85
N LEU A 113 -3.82 -9.90 -7.44
CA LEU A 113 -4.12 -8.58 -6.90
C LEU A 113 -5.47 -8.58 -6.17
N PHE A 114 -5.47 -8.05 -4.97
CA PHE A 114 -6.66 -7.56 -4.28
C PHE A 114 -6.68 -6.04 -4.37
N GLY A 115 -7.53 -5.50 -5.23
CA GLY A 115 -7.77 -4.08 -5.36
C GLY A 115 -8.52 -3.53 -4.15
N LEU A 116 -8.03 -2.44 -3.57
CA LEU A 116 -8.55 -1.85 -2.34
C LEU A 116 -8.86 -0.38 -2.54
N TYR A 117 -10.09 0.01 -2.26
CA TYR A 117 -10.53 1.39 -2.38
C TYR A 117 -11.01 1.94 -1.03
N GLY A 118 -10.08 2.46 -0.24
CA GLY A 118 -10.32 3.01 1.08
C GLY A 118 -9.83 4.46 1.24
N ALA A 119 -9.61 5.16 0.13
CA ALA A 119 -9.00 6.49 0.12
C ALA A 119 -7.71 6.51 0.97
N CYS A 120 -7.52 7.47 1.86
CA CYS A 120 -6.33 7.54 2.73
C CYS A 120 -6.18 6.35 3.69
N SER A 121 -7.23 5.58 3.91
CA SER A 121 -7.15 4.39 4.75
C SER A 121 -6.63 3.15 4.01
N THR A 122 -6.42 3.21 2.69
CA THR A 122 -5.98 2.08 1.87
C THR A 122 -4.68 1.48 2.38
N CYS A 123 -3.75 2.31 2.86
CA CYS A 123 -2.48 1.83 3.45
C CYS A 123 -2.74 0.94 4.70
N GLY A 124 -3.52 1.43 5.66
CA GLY A 124 -3.88 0.64 6.84
C GLY A 124 -4.71 -0.60 6.49
N LEU A 125 -5.61 -0.48 5.51
CA LEU A 125 -6.43 -1.58 5.04
C LEU A 125 -5.57 -2.68 4.40
N SER A 126 -4.65 -2.33 3.51
CA SER A 126 -3.75 -3.30 2.86
C SER A 126 -2.89 -4.05 3.86
N LEU A 127 -2.27 -3.34 4.80
CA LEU A 127 -1.46 -3.94 5.88
C LEU A 127 -2.30 -4.85 6.78
N THR A 128 -3.53 -4.45 7.09
CA THR A 128 -4.45 -5.26 7.90
C THR A 128 -4.80 -6.57 7.19
N LEU A 129 -5.20 -6.50 5.91
CA LEU A 129 -5.57 -7.69 5.15
C LEU A 129 -4.38 -8.62 4.93
N ALA A 130 -3.21 -8.10 4.56
CA ALA A 130 -1.99 -8.88 4.44
C ALA A 130 -1.65 -9.60 5.76
N SER A 131 -1.75 -8.89 6.88
CA SER A 131 -1.48 -9.45 8.20
C SER A 131 -2.44 -10.59 8.56
N LEU A 132 -3.73 -10.42 8.28
CA LEU A 132 -4.75 -11.45 8.51
C LEU A 132 -4.50 -12.68 7.65
N VAL A 133 -4.17 -12.50 6.38
CA VAL A 133 -3.91 -13.58 5.42
C VAL A 133 -2.66 -14.36 5.80
N ILE A 134 -1.57 -13.68 6.19
CA ILE A 134 -0.33 -14.33 6.63
C ILE A 134 -0.54 -15.05 7.97
N SER A 135 -1.14 -14.38 8.95
CA SER A 135 -1.41 -14.98 10.26
C SER A 135 -2.38 -16.16 10.16
N GLY A 136 -3.31 -16.12 9.20
CA GLY A 136 -4.23 -17.22 8.87
C GLY A 136 -3.58 -18.41 8.16
N GLY A 137 -2.34 -18.26 7.69
CA GLY A 137 -1.61 -19.33 6.97
C GLY A 137 -1.96 -19.45 5.48
N PHE A 138 -2.62 -18.43 4.89
CA PHE A 138 -2.97 -18.41 3.48
C PHE A 138 -1.86 -17.86 2.59
N ALA A 139 -0.87 -17.21 3.17
CA ALA A 139 0.34 -16.75 2.50
C ALA A 139 1.53 -16.74 3.47
N GLU A 140 2.74 -16.90 2.94
CA GLU A 140 3.98 -16.66 3.66
C GLU A 140 4.53 -15.27 3.39
N LYS A 141 4.36 -14.78 2.16
CA LYS A 141 4.78 -13.48 1.68
C LYS A 141 3.61 -12.78 1.00
N ALA A 142 3.42 -11.53 1.35
CA ALA A 142 2.45 -10.63 0.71
C ALA A 142 3.09 -9.26 0.53
N ALA A 143 2.61 -8.50 -0.44
CA ALA A 143 3.01 -7.12 -0.66
C ALA A 143 1.81 -6.18 -0.51
N CYS A 144 2.09 -4.96 -0.07
CA CYS A 144 1.11 -3.88 0.04
C CYS A 144 1.62 -2.67 -0.72
N VAL A 145 0.79 -2.08 -1.58
CA VAL A 145 1.14 -0.88 -2.34
C VAL A 145 -0.01 0.10 -2.30
N THR A 146 0.30 1.35 -2.03
CA THR A 146 -0.70 2.42 -2.08
C THR A 146 -0.07 3.66 -2.69
N SER A 147 -0.84 4.40 -3.45
CA SER A 147 -0.39 5.62 -4.07
C SER A 147 -1.41 6.74 -3.94
N SER A 148 -0.93 7.94 -4.18
CA SER A 148 -1.73 9.13 -4.39
C SER A 148 -0.89 10.11 -5.22
N HIS A 149 -1.42 10.55 -6.34
CA HIS A 149 -0.82 11.59 -7.14
C HIS A 149 -1.72 12.83 -7.11
N PHE A 150 -1.15 13.97 -6.74
CA PHE A 150 -1.94 15.20 -6.56
C PHE A 150 -2.74 15.58 -7.80
N ALA A 151 -2.13 15.55 -8.97
CA ALA A 151 -2.78 15.97 -10.21
C ALA A 151 -3.76 14.95 -10.77
N SER A 152 -3.65 13.67 -10.43
CA SER A 152 -4.60 12.63 -10.88
C SER A 152 -5.91 12.71 -10.10
N ALA A 153 -5.87 12.53 -8.79
CA ALA A 153 -7.08 12.46 -7.97
C ALA A 153 -7.02 13.22 -6.65
N GLU A 154 -5.84 13.37 -6.03
CA GLU A 154 -5.76 13.90 -4.67
C GLU A 154 -6.29 15.32 -4.56
N LYS A 155 -6.11 16.16 -5.58
CA LYS A 155 -6.63 17.55 -5.63
C LYS A 155 -8.13 17.63 -5.42
N GLU A 156 -8.89 16.61 -5.84
CA GLU A 156 -10.35 16.57 -5.71
C GLU A 156 -10.79 16.46 -4.23
N PHE A 157 -9.90 15.95 -3.38
CA PHE A 157 -10.12 15.82 -1.94
C PHE A 157 -9.64 17.04 -1.14
N ARG A 158 -9.03 18.03 -1.83
CA ARG A 158 -8.48 19.26 -1.22
C ARG A 158 -9.31 20.46 -1.65
N PHE A 159 -10.52 20.54 -1.18
CA PHE A 159 -11.42 21.64 -1.53
C PHE A 159 -11.66 22.55 -0.31
N PRO A 160 -11.74 23.87 -0.50
CA PRO A 160 -11.52 24.65 -1.73
C PRO A 160 -10.02 24.97 -1.94
N LEU A 161 -9.47 24.59 -3.09
CA LEU A 161 -8.05 24.81 -3.44
C LEU A 161 -7.64 26.30 -3.44
N GLY A 162 -8.57 27.19 -3.72
CA GLY A 162 -8.29 28.63 -3.80
C GLY A 162 -7.99 29.32 -2.47
N TYR A 163 -8.16 28.68 -1.36
CA TYR A 163 -7.94 29.27 -0.03
C TYR A 163 -6.54 28.99 0.55
N GLY A 164 -5.62 28.48 -0.22
CA GLY A 164 -4.26 28.23 0.24
C GLY A 164 -4.18 27.06 1.23
N ASN A 165 -3.38 27.15 2.27
CA ASN A 165 -3.06 26.11 3.26
C ASN A 165 -4.22 25.14 3.56
N GLN A 166 -4.46 24.21 2.65
CA GLN A 166 -5.55 23.28 2.78
C GLN A 166 -5.06 21.97 3.36
N LEU A 167 -5.64 21.65 4.46
CA LEU A 167 -5.49 20.31 5.01
C LEU A 167 -6.32 19.33 4.17
N SER A 168 -5.83 18.15 3.98
CA SER A 168 -6.61 17.06 3.41
C SER A 168 -7.86 16.83 4.24
N LEU A 169 -9.02 16.85 3.62
CA LEU A 169 -10.30 16.58 4.29
C LEU A 169 -10.47 15.08 4.65
N ILE A 170 -9.52 14.24 4.25
CA ILE A 170 -9.57 12.80 4.46
C ILE A 170 -9.00 12.40 5.83
N HIS A 171 -8.38 13.31 6.54
CA HIS A 171 -7.79 13.07 7.87
C HIS A 171 -8.69 13.51 9.03
N ILE A 172 -9.98 13.56 8.82
CA ILE A 172 -10.96 13.84 9.87
C ILE A 172 -11.47 12.56 10.50
#